data_22838b5fd8492eae64c4bc20eb4b80ba
#
_entry.id   22838b5fd8492eae64c4bc20eb4b80ba
#
_cell.length_a   1.000
_cell.length_b   1.000
_cell.length_c   1.000
_cell.angle_alpha   90.00
_cell.angle_beta   90.00
_cell.angle_gamma   90.00
#
_symmetry.space_group_name_H-M   'P 1'
#
loop_
_entity.id
_entity.type
_entity.pdbx_description
1 polymer ?
#
loop_
_entity_poly.entity_id
_entity_poly.type
_entity_poly.pdbx_seq_one_letter_code
_entity_poly.pdbx_strand_id
1 'polypeptide(L)'
;MMNAVITGATKGIGKAIAVKLASNGYNLAVCARTEKDLIALRKELEPNGVKIVTVVADCSSKADVMNFFEQAKGAFVKIDVLVNNAGVFLPGSILDEDDKSFELQQQLNLNSTYYLSKYIGKIMRSQRSGHIFNICSIASVQTIENAGSYSVTKTAMLSLNNVLRKELADYNVKVTAILPGSTLTASWEGTTINPDKFVQPEDIANSLYSILNLSSGVNVDEITLTPLKF
;
A
#
# COMPACT_ATOMS: atom_id res chain seq x y z
N MET A 1 5.67 21.18 2.39
CA MET A 1 4.69 20.11 2.11
C MET A 1 5.39 18.77 2.22
N MET A 2 4.74 17.75 2.76
CA MET A 2 5.24 16.38 2.80
C MET A 2 4.96 15.67 1.48
N ASN A 3 5.76 14.66 1.14
CA ASN A 3 5.69 13.96 -0.13
C ASN A 3 5.42 12.47 0.13
N ALA A 4 4.38 11.94 -0.49
CA ALA A 4 3.97 10.54 -0.37
C ALA A 4 4.08 9.80 -1.71
N VAL A 5 4.53 8.54 -1.64
CA VAL A 5 4.61 7.61 -2.76
C VAL A 5 3.62 6.49 -2.50
N ILE A 6 2.69 6.22 -3.43
CA ILE A 6 1.59 5.26 -3.24
C ILE A 6 1.49 4.34 -4.45
N THR A 7 1.52 3.03 -4.25
CA THR A 7 1.28 2.06 -5.31
C THR A 7 -0.19 1.65 -5.38
N GLY A 8 -0.70 1.40 -6.60
CA GLY A 8 -2.09 0.96 -6.80
C GLY A 8 -3.12 2.02 -6.35
N ALA A 9 -2.88 3.30 -6.68
CA ALA A 9 -3.59 4.43 -6.09
C ALA A 9 -4.93 4.79 -6.78
N THR A 10 -5.36 4.09 -7.82
CA THR A 10 -6.53 4.52 -8.62
C THR A 10 -7.86 3.93 -8.16
N LYS A 11 -7.85 2.90 -7.31
CA LYS A 11 -9.06 2.21 -6.82
C LYS A 11 -8.92 1.80 -5.35
N GLY A 12 -10.03 1.53 -4.69
CA GLY A 12 -10.11 0.96 -3.35
C GLY A 12 -9.25 1.70 -2.31
N ILE A 13 -8.53 0.94 -1.50
CA ILE A 13 -7.72 1.45 -0.38
C ILE A 13 -6.69 2.50 -0.85
N GLY A 14 -5.97 2.21 -1.94
CA GLY A 14 -4.95 3.12 -2.45
C GLY A 14 -5.51 4.47 -2.90
N LYS A 15 -6.70 4.48 -3.52
CA LYS A 15 -7.40 5.71 -3.89
C LYS A 15 -7.84 6.49 -2.67
N ALA A 16 -8.46 5.84 -1.70
CA ALA A 16 -8.88 6.49 -0.46
C ALA A 16 -7.70 7.14 0.29
N ILE A 17 -6.55 6.45 0.34
CA ILE A 17 -5.32 7.00 0.93
C ILE A 17 -4.81 8.21 0.11
N ALA A 18 -4.80 8.12 -1.22
CA ALA A 18 -4.36 9.23 -2.08
C ALA A 18 -5.23 10.47 -1.89
N VAL A 19 -6.56 10.31 -1.87
CA VAL A 19 -7.52 11.38 -1.59
C VAL A 19 -7.29 11.97 -0.20
N LYS A 20 -7.16 11.13 0.82
CA LYS A 20 -6.94 11.58 2.20
C LYS A 20 -5.65 12.38 2.36
N LEU A 21 -4.55 11.91 1.77
CA LEU A 21 -3.28 12.61 1.87
C LEU A 21 -3.26 13.91 1.05
N ALA A 22 -3.82 13.92 -0.17
CA ALA A 22 -3.92 15.13 -0.98
C ALA A 22 -4.73 16.22 -0.27
N SER A 23 -5.90 15.88 0.30
CA SER A 23 -6.76 16.82 1.04
C SER A 23 -6.11 17.37 2.32
N ASN A 24 -5.02 16.74 2.78
CA ASN A 24 -4.22 17.19 3.92
C ASN A 24 -2.85 17.78 3.49
N GLY A 25 -2.72 18.21 2.23
CA GLY A 25 -1.58 18.98 1.75
C GLY A 25 -0.33 18.16 1.42
N TYR A 26 -0.46 16.84 1.18
CA TYR A 26 0.66 16.01 0.72
C TYR A 26 0.78 16.08 -0.80
N ASN A 27 1.99 16.30 -1.30
CA ASN A 27 2.33 16.01 -2.69
C ASN A 27 2.36 14.49 -2.90
N LEU A 28 1.93 14.03 -4.06
CA LEU A 28 1.79 12.60 -4.34
C LEU A 28 2.59 12.18 -5.58
N ALA A 29 3.30 11.05 -5.48
CA ALA A 29 3.67 10.23 -6.62
C ALA A 29 2.86 8.94 -6.55
N VAL A 30 2.09 8.66 -7.59
CA VAL A 30 1.16 7.54 -7.64
C VAL A 30 1.35 6.71 -8.89
N CYS A 31 1.18 5.39 -8.79
CA CYS A 31 1.20 4.53 -9.95
C CYS A 31 -0.03 3.60 -10.02
N ALA A 32 -0.38 3.24 -11.24
CA ALA A 32 -1.36 2.22 -11.58
C ALA A 32 -1.12 1.73 -13.02
N ARG A 33 -1.75 0.64 -13.41
CA ARG A 33 -1.60 0.04 -14.76
C ARG A 33 -2.33 0.83 -15.86
N THR A 34 -3.40 1.52 -15.52
CA THR A 34 -4.31 2.15 -16.48
C THR A 34 -4.11 3.66 -16.49
N GLU A 35 -3.62 4.20 -17.60
CA GLU A 35 -3.40 5.64 -17.77
C GLU A 35 -4.67 6.45 -17.60
N LYS A 36 -5.80 5.99 -18.16
CA LYS A 36 -7.11 6.63 -18.01
C LYS A 36 -7.51 6.83 -16.54
N ASP A 37 -7.27 5.82 -15.69
CA ASP A 37 -7.62 5.89 -14.27
C ASP A 37 -6.68 6.86 -13.52
N LEU A 38 -5.41 6.95 -13.93
CA LEU A 38 -4.45 7.93 -13.39
C LEU A 38 -4.83 9.37 -13.76
N ILE A 39 -5.26 9.60 -15.00
CA ILE A 39 -5.74 10.92 -15.46
C ILE A 39 -6.98 11.33 -14.65
N ALA A 40 -7.93 10.41 -14.46
CA ALA A 40 -9.13 10.66 -13.67
C ALA A 40 -8.79 10.99 -12.20
N LEU A 41 -7.91 10.20 -11.57
CA LEU A 41 -7.43 10.46 -10.21
C LEU A 41 -6.74 11.82 -10.10
N ARG A 42 -5.85 12.15 -11.02
CA ARG A 42 -5.15 13.44 -11.03
C ARG A 42 -6.15 14.61 -11.07
N LYS A 43 -7.12 14.54 -11.98
CA LYS A 43 -8.18 15.57 -12.10
C LYS A 43 -8.99 15.71 -10.81
N GLU A 44 -9.32 14.59 -10.16
CA GLU A 44 -10.04 14.58 -8.87
C GLU A 44 -9.25 15.27 -7.77
N LEU A 45 -7.91 15.10 -7.77
CA LEU A 45 -7.04 15.63 -6.73
C LEU A 45 -6.53 17.06 -6.98
N GLU A 46 -6.60 17.56 -8.23
CA GLU A 46 -6.14 18.92 -8.59
C GLU A 46 -6.67 20.04 -7.68
N PRO A 47 -7.95 20.03 -7.24
CA PRO A 47 -8.48 21.09 -6.37
C PRO A 47 -7.76 21.24 -5.03
N ASN A 48 -7.00 20.23 -4.60
CA ASN A 48 -6.23 20.30 -3.34
C ASN A 48 -4.95 21.18 -3.45
N GLY A 49 -4.57 21.63 -4.65
CA GLY A 49 -3.40 22.49 -4.86
C GLY A 49 -2.06 21.83 -4.58
N VAL A 50 -2.00 20.48 -4.55
CA VAL A 50 -0.78 19.71 -4.31
C VAL A 50 -0.16 19.22 -5.62
N LYS A 51 1.16 18.97 -5.62
CA LYS A 51 1.84 18.35 -6.77
C LYS A 51 1.46 16.89 -6.88
N ILE A 52 1.02 16.47 -8.08
CA ILE A 52 0.64 15.08 -8.35
C ILE A 52 1.44 14.56 -9.54
N VAL A 53 2.24 13.54 -9.31
CA VAL A 53 3.00 12.80 -10.31
C VAL A 53 2.33 11.45 -10.52
N THR A 54 1.91 11.19 -11.75
CA THR A 54 1.27 9.93 -12.13
C THR A 54 2.18 9.13 -13.03
N VAL A 55 2.37 7.84 -12.75
CA VAL A 55 3.21 6.94 -13.53
C VAL A 55 2.45 5.68 -13.88
N VAL A 56 2.36 5.36 -15.18
CA VAL A 56 1.84 4.06 -15.61
C VAL A 56 2.88 3.01 -15.27
N ALA A 57 2.50 2.06 -14.42
CA ALA A 57 3.39 0.98 -13.99
C ALA A 57 2.59 -0.25 -13.59
N ASP A 58 3.03 -1.41 -14.05
CA ASP A 58 2.60 -2.70 -13.53
C ASP A 58 3.53 -3.11 -12.38
N CYS A 59 3.01 -3.11 -11.16
CA CYS A 59 3.79 -3.48 -9.99
C CYS A 59 4.22 -4.96 -9.96
N SER A 60 3.72 -5.82 -10.87
CA SER A 60 4.28 -7.16 -11.06
C SER A 60 5.59 -7.17 -11.86
N SER A 61 5.87 -6.09 -12.59
CA SER A 61 7.11 -5.87 -13.35
C SER A 61 8.15 -5.13 -12.49
N LYS A 62 9.29 -5.76 -12.23
CA LYS A 62 10.39 -5.09 -11.53
C LYS A 62 10.87 -3.84 -12.27
N ALA A 63 10.88 -3.86 -13.60
CA ALA A 63 11.31 -2.72 -14.42
C ALA A 63 10.40 -1.52 -14.19
N ASP A 64 9.08 -1.74 -14.18
CA ASP A 64 8.09 -0.69 -13.97
C ASP A 64 8.14 -0.14 -12.53
N VAL A 65 8.33 -1.04 -11.55
CA VAL A 65 8.54 -0.63 -10.14
C VAL A 65 9.76 0.27 -10.00
N MET A 66 10.87 -0.07 -10.69
CA MET A 66 12.07 0.75 -10.66
C MET A 66 11.91 2.06 -11.41
N ASN A 67 11.19 2.06 -12.54
CA ASN A 67 10.85 3.30 -13.24
C ASN A 67 9.98 4.21 -12.36
N PHE A 68 8.97 3.66 -11.68
CA PHE A 68 8.15 4.43 -10.74
C PHE A 68 8.99 5.04 -9.60
N PHE A 69 9.91 4.25 -9.03
CA PHE A 69 10.84 4.74 -8.02
C PHE A 69 11.67 5.93 -8.52
N GLU A 70 12.29 5.83 -9.71
CA GLU A 70 13.11 6.91 -10.26
C GLU A 70 12.30 8.17 -10.58
N GLN A 71 11.07 8.02 -11.10
CA GLN A 71 10.16 9.15 -11.32
C GLN A 71 9.76 9.84 -10.01
N ALA A 72 9.43 9.08 -8.96
CA ALA A 72 9.10 9.63 -7.65
C ALA A 72 10.30 10.34 -7.01
N LYS A 73 11.49 9.73 -7.07
CA LYS A 73 12.75 10.31 -6.58
C LYS A 73 13.13 11.58 -7.34
N GLY A 74 12.95 11.62 -8.65
CA GLY A 74 13.21 12.81 -9.47
C GLY A 74 12.22 13.96 -9.22
N ALA A 75 10.99 13.61 -8.81
CA ALA A 75 9.95 14.60 -8.55
C ALA A 75 10.08 15.28 -7.19
N PHE A 76 10.66 14.60 -6.19
CA PHE A 76 10.71 15.05 -4.80
C PHE A 76 12.13 15.02 -4.24
N VAL A 77 12.53 16.14 -3.63
CA VAL A 77 13.81 16.24 -2.90
C VAL A 77 13.84 15.31 -1.68
N LYS A 78 12.67 15.09 -1.07
CA LYS A 78 12.47 14.25 0.11
C LYS A 78 11.25 13.38 -0.07
N ILE A 79 11.30 12.14 0.39
CA ILE A 79 10.13 11.25 0.46
C ILE A 79 9.81 11.02 1.92
N ASP A 80 8.63 11.46 2.34
CA ASP A 80 8.19 11.40 3.75
C ASP A 80 7.36 10.14 4.04
N VAL A 81 6.57 9.69 3.07
CA VAL A 81 5.67 8.55 3.23
C VAL A 81 5.79 7.61 2.03
N LEU A 82 5.89 6.32 2.29
CA LEU A 82 5.71 5.25 1.30
C LEU A 82 4.50 4.41 1.70
N VAL A 83 3.58 4.19 0.76
CA VAL A 83 2.45 3.27 0.94
C VAL A 83 2.54 2.16 -0.11
N ASN A 84 2.96 0.99 0.32
CA ASN A 84 2.94 -0.24 -0.45
C ASN A 84 1.51 -0.82 -0.38
N ASN A 85 0.67 -0.44 -1.36
CA ASN A 85 -0.72 -0.85 -1.40
C ASN A 85 -1.05 -1.77 -2.58
N ALA A 86 -0.31 -1.69 -3.69
CA ALA A 86 -0.56 -2.56 -4.84
C ALA A 86 -0.56 -4.04 -4.42
N GLY A 87 -1.60 -4.75 -4.83
CA GLY A 87 -1.76 -6.17 -4.51
C GLY A 87 -2.95 -6.76 -5.24
N VAL A 88 -2.98 -8.07 -5.30
CA VAL A 88 -4.08 -8.86 -5.87
C VAL A 88 -4.39 -10.05 -4.96
N PHE A 89 -5.65 -10.37 -4.86
CA PHE A 89 -6.16 -11.61 -4.28
C PHE A 89 -6.68 -12.49 -5.42
N LEU A 90 -6.07 -13.65 -5.58
CA LEU A 90 -6.57 -14.71 -6.46
C LEU A 90 -6.93 -15.89 -5.56
N PRO A 91 -8.22 -16.26 -5.46
CA PRO A 91 -8.64 -17.37 -4.62
C PRO A 91 -8.15 -18.69 -5.20
N GLY A 92 -7.72 -19.60 -4.34
CA GLY A 92 -7.30 -20.94 -4.71
C GLY A 92 -6.72 -21.72 -3.54
N SER A 93 -6.90 -23.05 -3.60
CA SER A 93 -6.18 -24.02 -2.77
C SER A 93 -4.76 -24.17 -3.33
N ILE A 94 -3.73 -24.23 -2.48
CA ILE A 94 -2.34 -24.43 -2.93
C ILE A 94 -2.18 -25.65 -3.83
N LEU A 95 -2.95 -26.71 -3.59
CA LEU A 95 -2.82 -27.95 -4.33
C LEU A 95 -3.49 -27.90 -5.71
N ASP A 96 -4.39 -26.95 -5.94
CA ASP A 96 -5.23 -26.89 -7.15
C ASP A 96 -5.07 -25.57 -7.92
N GLU A 97 -4.39 -24.56 -7.36
CA GLU A 97 -4.18 -23.29 -8.05
C GLU A 97 -3.15 -23.42 -9.20
N ASP A 98 -3.29 -22.59 -10.23
CA ASP A 98 -2.30 -22.48 -11.31
C ASP A 98 -1.02 -21.82 -10.79
N ASP A 99 0.14 -22.35 -11.15
CA ASP A 99 1.47 -21.80 -10.81
C ASP A 99 1.58 -20.29 -11.13
N LYS A 100 0.97 -19.84 -12.24
CA LYS A 100 0.92 -18.43 -12.63
C LYS A 100 0.19 -17.55 -11.60
N SER A 101 -0.80 -18.10 -10.89
CA SER A 101 -1.50 -17.39 -9.84
C SER A 101 -0.59 -17.11 -8.65
N PHE A 102 0.23 -18.10 -8.26
CA PHE A 102 1.27 -17.91 -7.25
C PHE A 102 2.32 -16.90 -7.71
N GLU A 103 2.87 -17.08 -8.92
CA GLU A 103 3.90 -16.19 -9.47
C GLU A 103 3.43 -14.74 -9.52
N LEU A 104 2.20 -14.49 -10.00
CA LEU A 104 1.64 -13.14 -10.05
C LEU A 104 1.46 -12.54 -8.65
N GLN A 105 0.91 -13.31 -7.71
CA GLN A 105 0.76 -12.85 -6.33
C GLN A 105 2.11 -12.59 -5.66
N GLN A 106 3.11 -13.44 -5.89
CA GLN A 106 4.47 -13.26 -5.41
C GLN A 106 5.10 -11.97 -5.94
N GLN A 107 5.00 -11.73 -7.25
CA GLN A 107 5.55 -10.54 -7.90
C GLN A 107 4.87 -9.26 -7.42
N LEU A 108 3.54 -9.26 -7.40
CA LEU A 108 2.76 -8.06 -7.12
C LEU A 108 2.66 -7.76 -5.62
N ASN A 109 2.36 -8.75 -4.78
CA ASN A 109 2.13 -8.51 -3.34
C ASN A 109 3.44 -8.36 -2.56
N LEU A 110 4.47 -9.16 -2.89
CA LEU A 110 5.71 -9.19 -2.10
C LEU A 110 6.88 -8.48 -2.80
N ASN A 111 7.21 -8.88 -4.03
CA ASN A 111 8.44 -8.39 -4.67
C ASN A 111 8.40 -6.88 -4.93
N SER A 112 7.25 -6.33 -5.35
CA SER A 112 7.08 -4.88 -5.54
C SER A 112 7.33 -4.11 -4.24
N THR A 113 6.72 -4.59 -3.14
CA THR A 113 6.89 -4.04 -1.79
C THR A 113 8.35 -4.10 -1.34
N TYR A 114 9.02 -5.24 -1.58
CA TYR A 114 10.43 -5.40 -1.26
C TYR A 114 11.31 -4.38 -1.98
N TYR A 115 11.15 -4.23 -3.31
CA TYR A 115 11.97 -3.30 -4.09
C TYR A 115 11.75 -1.85 -3.67
N LEU A 116 10.50 -1.39 -3.60
CA LEU A 116 10.20 0.00 -3.22
C LEU A 116 10.66 0.30 -1.79
N SER A 117 10.39 -0.58 -0.85
CA SER A 117 10.82 -0.41 0.53
C SER A 117 12.35 -0.38 0.66
N LYS A 118 13.06 -1.22 -0.11
CA LYS A 118 14.53 -1.21 -0.14
C LYS A 118 15.10 0.12 -0.64
N TYR A 119 14.60 0.64 -1.75
CA TYR A 119 15.18 1.83 -2.39
C TYR A 119 14.72 3.13 -1.72
N ILE A 120 13.43 3.26 -1.40
CA ILE A 120 12.91 4.41 -0.68
C ILE A 120 13.37 4.39 0.78
N GLY A 121 13.43 3.22 1.42
CA GLY A 121 13.98 3.07 2.76
C GLY A 121 15.44 3.54 2.88
N LYS A 122 16.27 3.34 1.85
CA LYS A 122 17.63 3.92 1.80
C LYS A 122 17.61 5.45 1.78
N ILE A 123 16.68 6.06 1.05
CA ILE A 123 16.48 7.52 1.03
C ILE A 123 16.05 7.98 2.42
N MET A 124 15.01 7.38 3.00
CA MET A 124 14.49 7.72 4.32
C MET A 124 15.55 7.55 5.42
N ARG A 125 16.37 6.48 5.33
CA ARG A 125 17.50 6.26 6.23
C ARG A 125 18.50 7.42 6.19
N SER A 126 18.86 7.87 4.99
CA SER A 126 19.76 9.02 4.81
C SER A 126 19.13 10.32 5.29
N GLN A 127 17.82 10.50 5.13
CA GLN A 127 17.05 11.63 5.62
C GLN A 127 16.89 11.61 7.16
N ARG A 128 17.11 10.46 7.81
CA ARG A 128 16.80 10.18 9.23
C ARG A 128 15.35 10.50 9.59
N SER A 129 14.45 10.29 8.65
CA SER A 129 13.00 10.50 8.82
C SER A 129 12.23 9.83 7.68
N GLY A 130 11.01 9.40 7.96
CA GLY A 130 10.09 8.82 7.00
C GLY A 130 9.13 7.84 7.66
N HIS A 131 8.12 7.41 6.90
CA HIS A 131 7.18 6.40 7.36
C HIS A 131 6.80 5.48 6.20
N ILE A 132 7.01 4.18 6.35
CA ILE A 132 6.61 3.13 5.40
C ILE A 132 5.35 2.47 5.92
N PHE A 133 4.29 2.44 5.12
CA PHE A 133 3.07 1.68 5.37
C PHE A 133 2.98 0.51 4.40
N ASN A 134 2.76 -0.68 4.94
CA ASN A 134 2.54 -1.88 4.15
C ASN A 134 1.08 -2.33 4.33
N ILE A 135 0.30 -2.32 3.23
CA ILE A 135 -1.08 -2.83 3.25
C ILE A 135 -1.03 -4.35 3.15
N CYS A 136 -0.90 -4.96 4.30
CA CYS A 136 -0.92 -6.41 4.51
C CYS A 136 -2.36 -6.97 4.39
N SER A 137 -2.74 -7.90 5.21
CA SER A 137 -4.08 -8.47 5.29
C SER A 137 -4.24 -9.22 6.62
N ILE A 138 -5.46 -9.45 7.05
CA ILE A 138 -5.74 -10.43 8.10
C ILE A 138 -5.21 -11.82 7.74
N ALA A 139 -5.13 -12.15 6.44
CA ALA A 139 -4.49 -13.36 5.92
C ALA A 139 -2.97 -13.45 6.20
N SER A 140 -2.35 -12.36 6.67
CA SER A 140 -0.95 -12.38 7.11
C SER A 140 -0.75 -13.10 8.46
N VAL A 141 -1.81 -13.22 9.27
CA VAL A 141 -1.77 -13.74 10.64
C VAL A 141 -2.80 -14.84 10.89
N GLN A 142 -3.74 -15.03 9.98
CA GLN A 142 -4.75 -16.07 10.05
C GLN A 142 -4.76 -16.90 8.77
N THR A 143 -4.93 -18.20 8.90
CA THR A 143 -5.14 -19.06 7.74
C THR A 143 -6.56 -18.87 7.23
N ILE A 144 -6.70 -18.51 5.95
CA ILE A 144 -7.97 -18.32 5.28
C ILE A 144 -8.12 -19.42 4.23
N GLU A 145 -9.25 -20.13 4.27
CA GLU A 145 -9.56 -21.15 3.29
C GLU A 145 -9.62 -20.56 1.87
N ASN A 146 -9.15 -21.29 0.88
CA ASN A 146 -9.05 -20.85 -0.52
C ASN A 146 -8.24 -19.56 -0.74
N ALA A 147 -7.29 -19.27 0.15
CA ALA A 147 -6.39 -18.13 0.04
C ALA A 147 -4.92 -18.55 0.22
N GLY A 148 -4.53 -19.71 -0.35
CA GLY A 148 -3.23 -20.34 -0.13
C GLY A 148 -2.05 -19.43 -0.45
N SER A 149 -1.77 -19.20 -1.71
CA SER A 149 -0.67 -18.33 -2.16
C SER A 149 -0.81 -16.89 -1.69
N TYR A 150 -2.03 -16.38 -1.59
CA TYR A 150 -2.28 -15.05 -1.04
C TYR A 150 -1.77 -14.95 0.40
N SER A 151 -2.16 -15.91 1.27
CA SER A 151 -1.74 -15.93 2.66
C SER A 151 -0.20 -16.02 2.78
N VAL A 152 0.44 -16.86 1.97
CA VAL A 152 1.90 -16.97 1.91
C VAL A 152 2.54 -15.61 1.59
N THR A 153 2.08 -14.94 0.54
CA THR A 153 2.65 -13.65 0.13
C THR A 153 2.39 -12.54 1.16
N LYS A 154 1.22 -12.51 1.79
CA LYS A 154 0.86 -11.51 2.80
C LYS A 154 1.57 -11.76 4.14
N THR A 155 1.80 -13.02 4.54
CA THR A 155 2.64 -13.36 5.69
C THR A 155 4.10 -12.97 5.45
N ALA A 156 4.64 -13.24 4.26
CA ALA A 156 5.98 -12.80 3.89
C ALA A 156 6.11 -11.26 3.88
N MET A 157 5.08 -10.54 3.42
CA MET A 157 5.03 -9.08 3.46
C MET A 157 5.04 -8.55 4.91
N LEU A 158 4.32 -9.18 5.83
CA LEU A 158 4.34 -8.83 7.26
C LEU A 158 5.71 -9.10 7.87
N SER A 159 6.36 -10.21 7.52
CA SER A 159 7.73 -10.50 7.93
C SER A 159 8.71 -9.42 7.43
N LEU A 160 8.60 -9.02 6.16
CA LEU A 160 9.39 -7.92 5.59
C LEU A 160 9.16 -6.61 6.35
N ASN A 161 7.89 -6.28 6.69
CA ASN A 161 7.56 -5.12 7.52
C ASN A 161 8.33 -5.12 8.83
N ASN A 162 8.33 -6.26 9.54
CA ASN A 162 8.96 -6.41 10.85
C ASN A 162 10.49 -6.32 10.80
N VAL A 163 11.12 -6.83 9.72
CA VAL A 163 12.55 -6.65 9.48
C VAL A 163 12.88 -5.19 9.25
N LEU A 164 12.18 -4.53 8.31
CA LEU A 164 12.40 -3.11 7.98
C LEU A 164 12.21 -2.20 9.20
N ARG A 165 11.20 -2.48 10.03
CA ARG A 165 10.95 -1.72 11.26
C ARG A 165 12.16 -1.75 12.20
N LYS A 166 12.78 -2.91 12.37
CA LYS A 166 14.00 -3.06 13.21
C LYS A 166 15.22 -2.37 12.57
N GLU A 167 15.41 -2.57 11.26
CA GLU A 167 16.58 -2.02 10.55
C GLU A 167 16.56 -0.48 10.45
N LEU A 168 15.37 0.13 10.46
CA LEU A 168 15.19 1.56 10.22
C LEU A 168 14.95 2.38 11.51
N ALA A 169 14.69 1.73 12.64
CA ALA A 169 14.37 2.40 13.91
C ALA A 169 15.44 3.41 14.35
N ASP A 170 16.72 3.03 14.31
CA ASP A 170 17.86 3.89 14.69
C ASP A 170 18.04 5.11 13.78
N TYR A 171 17.33 5.13 12.68
CA TYR A 171 17.32 6.22 11.70
C TYR A 171 16.04 7.08 11.77
N ASN A 172 15.21 6.92 12.80
CA ASN A 172 13.93 7.63 12.97
C ASN A 172 12.96 7.42 11.78
N VAL A 173 13.01 6.27 11.15
CA VAL A 173 12.08 5.86 10.09
C VAL A 173 11.11 4.86 10.67
N LYS A 174 9.83 5.19 10.58
CA LYS A 174 8.73 4.36 11.07
C LYS A 174 8.30 3.35 10.02
N VAL A 175 7.86 2.18 10.45
CA VAL A 175 7.30 1.16 9.56
C VAL A 175 6.07 0.54 10.22
N THR A 176 4.94 0.59 9.52
CA THR A 176 3.64 0.13 10.03
C THR A 176 3.01 -0.86 9.06
N ALA A 177 2.55 -1.99 9.58
CA ALA A 177 1.68 -2.91 8.85
C ALA A 177 0.21 -2.55 9.12
N ILE A 178 -0.59 -2.40 8.06
CA ILE A 178 -2.05 -2.34 8.17
C ILE A 178 -2.60 -3.67 7.70
N LEU A 179 -3.41 -4.33 8.52
CA LEU A 179 -3.98 -5.65 8.29
C LEU A 179 -5.50 -5.54 8.10
N PRO A 180 -5.98 -5.19 6.90
CA PRO A 180 -7.41 -5.15 6.65
C PRO A 180 -8.01 -6.55 6.62
N GLY A 181 -9.23 -6.66 7.16
CA GLY A 181 -10.15 -7.75 6.86
C GLY A 181 -10.92 -7.48 5.56
N SER A 182 -12.12 -8.05 5.46
CA SER A 182 -13.00 -7.85 4.30
C SER A 182 -13.29 -6.37 4.09
N THR A 183 -12.66 -5.78 3.09
CA THR A 183 -12.76 -4.35 2.77
C THR A 183 -13.50 -4.17 1.44
N LEU A 184 -14.44 -3.23 1.39
CA LEU A 184 -15.25 -2.96 0.20
C LEU A 184 -14.39 -2.37 -0.93
N THR A 185 -13.91 -3.23 -1.80
CA THR A 185 -13.08 -2.88 -2.96
C THR A 185 -13.58 -3.62 -4.20
N ALA A 186 -12.96 -3.38 -5.34
CA ALA A 186 -13.28 -4.10 -6.59
C ALA A 186 -13.17 -5.64 -6.48
N SER A 187 -12.49 -6.17 -5.46
CA SER A 187 -12.43 -7.62 -5.20
C SER A 187 -13.79 -8.22 -4.80
N TRP A 188 -14.75 -7.38 -4.42
CA TRP A 188 -16.11 -7.76 -4.04
C TRP A 188 -17.15 -7.35 -5.07
N GLU A 189 -16.71 -6.97 -6.29
CA GLU A 189 -17.64 -6.61 -7.36
C GLU A 189 -18.59 -7.78 -7.68
N GLY A 190 -19.89 -7.49 -7.74
CA GLY A 190 -20.94 -8.50 -7.93
C GLY A 190 -21.40 -9.23 -6.65
N THR A 191 -20.84 -8.94 -5.47
CA THR A 191 -21.34 -9.50 -4.21
C THR A 191 -22.73 -8.98 -3.87
N THR A 192 -23.53 -9.83 -3.21
CA THR A 192 -24.84 -9.46 -2.64
C THR A 192 -24.77 -9.08 -1.16
N ILE A 193 -23.58 -9.11 -0.57
CA ILE A 193 -23.36 -8.74 0.83
C ILE A 193 -23.57 -7.23 0.99
N ASN A 194 -24.32 -6.83 2.03
CA ASN A 194 -24.56 -5.42 2.32
C ASN A 194 -23.20 -4.68 2.49
N PRO A 195 -22.98 -3.55 1.78
CA PRO A 195 -21.78 -2.73 1.92
C PRO A 195 -21.40 -2.36 3.35
N ASP A 196 -22.36 -2.14 4.24
CA ASP A 196 -22.15 -1.81 5.65
C ASP A 196 -21.47 -2.93 6.47
N LYS A 197 -21.39 -4.13 5.89
CA LYS A 197 -20.70 -5.27 6.51
C LYS A 197 -19.20 -5.32 6.19
N PHE A 198 -18.69 -4.36 5.45
CA PHE A 198 -17.29 -4.30 5.09
C PHE A 198 -16.57 -3.17 5.83
N VAL A 199 -15.28 -3.32 6.03
CA VAL A 199 -14.41 -2.16 6.28
C VAL A 199 -14.45 -1.27 5.05
N GLN A 200 -14.61 0.03 5.24
CA GLN A 200 -14.57 0.98 4.12
C GLN A 200 -13.10 1.36 3.82
N PRO A 201 -12.72 1.59 2.55
CA PRO A 201 -11.39 2.08 2.20
C PRO A 201 -11.00 3.36 2.96
N GLU A 202 -11.97 4.21 3.24
CA GLU A 202 -11.83 5.46 3.98
C GLU A 202 -11.44 5.23 5.44
N ASP A 203 -11.89 4.14 6.07
CA ASP A 203 -11.50 3.79 7.45
C ASP A 203 -10.00 3.50 7.52
N ILE A 204 -9.49 2.81 6.50
CA ILE A 204 -8.05 2.51 6.39
C ILE A 204 -7.26 3.79 6.14
N ALA A 205 -7.73 4.67 5.25
CA ALA A 205 -7.09 5.95 4.96
C ALA A 205 -7.08 6.88 6.18
N ASN A 206 -8.19 6.93 6.95
CA ASN A 206 -8.29 7.70 8.18
C ASN A 206 -7.36 7.17 9.26
N SER A 207 -7.29 5.84 9.43
CA SER A 207 -6.37 5.20 10.38
C SER A 207 -4.91 5.48 10.04
N LEU A 208 -4.53 5.34 8.76
CA LEU A 208 -3.18 5.69 8.29
C LEU A 208 -2.85 7.16 8.59
N TYR A 209 -3.75 8.07 8.27
CA TYR A 209 -3.54 9.50 8.51
C TYR A 209 -3.44 9.81 10.01
N SER A 210 -4.23 9.17 10.85
CA SER A 210 -4.14 9.31 12.31
C SER A 210 -2.78 8.85 12.84
N ILE A 211 -2.24 7.74 12.32
CA ILE A 211 -0.91 7.23 12.67
C ILE A 211 0.20 8.20 12.25
N LEU A 212 0.07 8.86 11.09
CA LEU A 212 1.03 9.87 10.63
C LEU A 212 1.13 11.07 11.58
N ASN A 213 0.06 11.39 12.30
CA ASN A 213 -0.01 12.53 13.23
C ASN A 213 0.42 12.19 14.67
N LEU A 214 0.82 10.95 14.94
CA LEU A 214 1.37 10.58 16.25
C LEU A 214 2.76 11.20 16.46
N SER A 215 3.15 11.36 17.72
CA SER A 215 4.44 11.91 18.11
C SER A 215 5.61 11.16 17.45
N SER A 216 6.74 11.84 17.27
CA SER A 216 7.92 11.28 16.58
C SER A 216 8.46 10.01 17.24
N GLY A 217 8.37 9.91 18.56
CA GLY A 217 8.88 8.76 19.33
C GLY A 217 7.99 7.51 19.30
N VAL A 218 6.79 7.58 18.68
CA VAL A 218 5.86 6.44 18.65
C VAL A 218 5.86 5.80 17.27
N ASN A 219 6.02 4.48 17.22
CA ASN A 219 5.72 3.65 16.06
C ASN A 219 4.49 2.80 16.35
N VAL A 220 3.55 2.76 15.44
CA VAL A 220 2.47 1.76 15.43
C VAL A 220 2.97 0.58 14.62
N ASP A 221 3.24 -0.53 15.26
CA ASP A 221 3.84 -1.70 14.60
C ASP A 221 2.86 -2.34 13.64
N GLU A 222 1.64 -2.56 14.11
CA GLU A 222 0.56 -3.21 13.38
C GLU A 222 -0.78 -2.60 13.78
N ILE A 223 -1.71 -2.50 12.83
CA ILE A 223 -3.11 -2.17 13.09
C ILE A 223 -4.00 -3.10 12.26
N THR A 224 -4.96 -3.74 12.92
CA THR A 224 -5.93 -4.61 12.30
C THR A 224 -7.29 -3.93 12.26
N LEU A 225 -7.91 -3.86 11.08
CA LEU A 225 -9.27 -3.37 10.90
C LEU A 225 -10.12 -4.47 10.29
N THR A 226 -11.13 -4.92 11.01
CA THR A 226 -12.06 -5.96 10.56
C THR A 226 -13.50 -5.47 10.63
N PRO A 227 -14.39 -6.00 9.79
CA PRO A 227 -15.81 -5.76 9.97
C PRO A 227 -16.28 -6.19 11.37
N LEU A 228 -17.21 -5.44 11.95
CA LEU A 228 -17.77 -5.80 13.24
C LEU A 228 -18.54 -7.14 13.17
N LYS A 229 -19.23 -7.36 12.05
CA LYS A 229 -19.96 -8.60 11.73
C LYS A 229 -19.90 -8.81 10.22
N PHE A 230 -19.28 -9.89 9.79
CA PHE A 230 -19.16 -10.26 8.38
C PHE A 230 -20.00 -11.49 8.06
#